data_eb42967a61c6df663b14571f84bbeb2a
#
_entry.id   eb42967a61c6df663b14571f84bbeb2a
#
_cell.length_a   1.000
_cell.length_b   1.000
_cell.length_c   1.000
_cell.angle_alpha   90.00
_cell.angle_beta   90.00
_cell.angle_gamma   90.00
#
_symmetry.space_group_name_H-M   'P 1'
#
loop_
_entity.id
_entity.type
_entity.pdbx_description
1 polymer ?
#
loop_
_entity_poly.entity_id
_entity_poly.type
_entity_poly.pdbx_seq_one_letter_code
_entity_poly.pdbx_strand_id
1 'polypeptide(L)'
;MYHEATQTDTQLFNRLCPQDKSKPGLPRVYAKVMLRRLKKLGFLPEDADVSGTVYYNPDDLTPEQRSKFVRLNIDPDTITWKRVVDICDRFLRVINVGMGKNEKGRVRETGFDIAVASEIMAILALSTSLQDMREKLGRIVIGMSFENDPVTADDLGVAGALCVLMKETIMPTMMQSVEHTPVLVHAGPFANIAHGNSSIVADQIALKLVGEQGYCITEAGFGADIGMEKFFNVKCRYSGLKPQCTVIVATVRALKMHGGGPAVSAGTPLNAVYKQEELELVRKGCCNLMHHIKNANKFGIRTVVAINQFGTDTPSELQIIKELSLEAGAFDAVVSNHWALGGAGAIDLGESVVSACKSARESEAISKESPFKFLYPLVGTTIREKIATVCKEIYGADDVTYDELAIKRLEVMKYLCVCVCVIYFVC
;
A
#
# COMPACT_ATOMS: atom_id res chain seq x y z
N MET A 1 -11.03 -18.51 -19.30
CA MET A 1 -10.15 -19.53 -19.92
C MET A 1 -10.87 -20.86 -20.16
N TYR A 2 -11.13 -21.70 -19.12
CA TYR A 2 -11.72 -23.03 -19.34
C TYR A 2 -13.06 -22.99 -20.10
N HIS A 3 -14.00 -22.17 -19.67
CA HIS A 3 -15.31 -22.05 -20.31
C HIS A 3 -15.22 -21.47 -21.72
N GLU A 4 -14.40 -20.47 -21.95
CA GLU A 4 -14.19 -19.88 -23.27
C GLU A 4 -13.61 -20.88 -24.28
N ALA A 5 -12.73 -21.78 -23.78
CA ALA A 5 -12.13 -22.82 -24.63
C ALA A 5 -13.06 -24.02 -24.92
N THR A 6 -14.12 -24.18 -24.14
CA THR A 6 -14.97 -25.39 -24.17
C THR A 6 -16.43 -25.13 -24.48
N GLN A 7 -16.86 -23.87 -24.51
CA GLN A 7 -18.26 -23.48 -24.74
C GLN A 7 -18.37 -22.50 -25.90
N THR A 8 -19.51 -22.56 -26.58
CA THR A 8 -19.88 -21.62 -27.66
C THR A 8 -20.30 -20.27 -27.04
N ASP A 9 -20.29 -19.20 -27.86
CA ASP A 9 -20.76 -17.89 -27.44
C ASP A 9 -22.20 -17.91 -26.94
N THR A 10 -23.06 -18.70 -27.59
CA THR A 10 -24.44 -18.88 -27.13
C THR A 10 -24.54 -19.53 -25.77
N GLN A 11 -23.70 -20.53 -25.48
CA GLN A 11 -23.66 -21.18 -24.15
C GLN A 11 -23.16 -20.23 -23.09
N LEU A 12 -22.09 -19.45 -23.38
CA LEU A 12 -21.55 -18.44 -22.49
C LEU A 12 -22.57 -17.31 -22.24
N PHE A 13 -23.23 -16.84 -23.30
CA PHE A 13 -24.26 -15.81 -23.22
C PHE A 13 -25.43 -16.23 -22.33
N ASN A 14 -25.90 -17.46 -22.48
CA ASN A 14 -26.99 -18.01 -21.66
C ASN A 14 -26.63 -18.11 -20.17
N ARG A 15 -25.34 -18.20 -19.84
CA ARG A 15 -24.87 -18.17 -18.45
C ARG A 15 -24.81 -16.75 -17.86
N LEU A 16 -24.42 -15.77 -18.67
CA LEU A 16 -24.29 -14.37 -18.24
C LEU A 16 -25.64 -13.62 -18.31
N CYS A 17 -26.53 -14.08 -19.15
CA CYS A 17 -27.89 -13.56 -19.34
C CYS A 17 -28.92 -14.70 -19.18
N PRO A 18 -29.09 -15.20 -17.94
CA PRO A 18 -30.03 -16.33 -17.75
C PRO A 18 -31.47 -15.90 -17.99
N GLN A 19 -32.25 -16.81 -18.56
CA GLN A 19 -33.70 -16.70 -18.61
C GLN A 19 -34.26 -17.32 -17.32
N ASP A 20 -35.20 -16.63 -16.69
CA ASP A 20 -35.88 -17.17 -15.51
C ASP A 20 -36.77 -18.35 -15.93
N LYS A 21 -36.31 -19.56 -15.64
CA LYS A 21 -37.02 -20.80 -15.98
C LYS A 21 -38.35 -20.98 -15.23
N SER A 22 -38.51 -20.28 -14.12
CA SER A 22 -39.75 -20.30 -13.33
C SER A 22 -40.84 -19.44 -13.93
N LYS A 23 -40.49 -18.57 -14.89
CA LYS A 23 -41.40 -17.62 -15.53
C LYS A 23 -41.19 -17.64 -17.06
N PRO A 24 -41.65 -18.70 -17.73
CA PRO A 24 -41.55 -18.80 -19.17
C PRO A 24 -42.24 -17.61 -19.84
N GLY A 25 -41.58 -16.97 -20.82
CA GLY A 25 -42.11 -15.80 -21.54
C GLY A 25 -41.59 -14.44 -21.03
N LEU A 26 -40.90 -14.37 -19.88
CA LEU A 26 -40.20 -13.14 -19.54
C LEU A 26 -38.89 -12.97 -20.33
N PRO A 27 -38.54 -11.73 -20.67
CA PRO A 27 -37.29 -11.45 -21.37
C PRO A 27 -36.07 -11.86 -20.53
N ARG A 28 -34.96 -12.14 -21.21
CA ARG A 28 -33.66 -12.33 -20.56
C ARG A 28 -33.22 -11.07 -19.83
N VAL A 29 -32.45 -11.24 -18.78
CA VAL A 29 -31.85 -10.12 -18.04
C VAL A 29 -30.35 -10.34 -17.93
N TYR A 30 -29.58 -9.26 -17.99
CA TYR A 30 -28.18 -9.33 -17.63
C TYR A 30 -28.02 -9.64 -16.14
N ALA A 31 -27.09 -10.50 -15.80
CA ALA A 31 -26.61 -10.54 -14.43
C ALA A 31 -26.08 -9.15 -14.07
N LYS A 32 -26.57 -8.58 -12.94
CA LYS A 32 -26.26 -7.20 -12.53
C LYS A 32 -24.76 -6.91 -12.51
N VAL A 33 -23.95 -7.91 -12.15
CA VAL A 33 -22.48 -7.82 -12.12
C VAL A 33 -21.87 -7.58 -13.50
N MET A 34 -22.58 -7.91 -14.58
CA MET A 34 -22.11 -7.77 -15.97
C MET A 34 -22.42 -6.42 -16.61
N LEU A 35 -23.26 -5.58 -16.00
CA LEU A 35 -23.61 -4.28 -16.55
C LEU A 35 -22.39 -3.34 -16.66
N ARG A 36 -21.44 -3.43 -15.71
CA ARG A 36 -20.19 -2.66 -15.76
C ARG A 36 -19.32 -3.06 -16.96
N ARG A 37 -19.28 -4.36 -17.29
CA ARG A 37 -18.58 -4.84 -18.47
C ARG A 37 -19.22 -4.34 -19.77
N LEU A 38 -20.54 -4.35 -19.86
CA LEU A 38 -21.26 -3.78 -21.02
C LEU A 38 -20.92 -2.31 -21.23
N LYS A 39 -20.91 -1.53 -20.14
CA LYS A 39 -20.54 -0.12 -20.16
C LYS A 39 -19.08 0.07 -20.60
N LYS A 40 -18.15 -0.72 -20.05
CA LYS A 40 -16.73 -0.72 -20.43
C LYS A 40 -16.51 -1.01 -21.92
N LEU A 41 -17.30 -1.93 -22.49
CA LEU A 41 -17.25 -2.29 -23.90
C LEU A 41 -17.93 -1.25 -24.81
N GLY A 42 -18.49 -0.18 -24.26
CA GLY A 42 -19.22 0.83 -25.03
C GLY A 42 -20.58 0.37 -25.57
N PHE A 43 -21.15 -0.71 -25.00
CA PHE A 43 -22.47 -1.24 -25.39
C PHE A 43 -23.62 -0.60 -24.62
N LEU A 44 -23.31 0.23 -23.65
CA LEU A 44 -24.22 1.11 -22.93
C LEU A 44 -23.72 2.55 -23.00
N PRO A 45 -24.61 3.55 -22.89
CA PRO A 45 -24.23 4.96 -22.78
C PRO A 45 -23.27 5.22 -21.59
N GLU A 46 -22.48 6.29 -21.68
CA GLU A 46 -21.54 6.65 -20.60
C GLU A 46 -22.25 6.94 -19.27
N ASP A 47 -23.44 7.51 -19.32
CA ASP A 47 -24.30 7.83 -18.17
C ASP A 47 -25.20 6.67 -17.73
N ALA A 48 -25.10 5.49 -18.39
CA ALA A 48 -25.94 4.34 -18.09
C ALA A 48 -25.86 3.92 -16.62
N ASP A 49 -27.03 3.68 -16.03
CA ASP A 49 -27.13 3.10 -14.68
C ASP A 49 -26.71 1.63 -14.68
N VAL A 50 -25.62 1.34 -14.00
CA VAL A 50 -25.11 -0.03 -13.81
C VAL A 50 -25.44 -0.62 -12.44
N SER A 51 -26.32 0.00 -11.65
CA SER A 51 -26.80 -0.53 -10.37
C SER A 51 -27.72 -1.73 -10.55
N GLY A 52 -28.29 -1.87 -11.74
CA GLY A 52 -29.26 -2.91 -12.11
C GLY A 52 -30.71 -2.55 -11.79
N THR A 53 -31.00 -1.25 -11.61
CA THR A 53 -32.38 -0.73 -11.49
C THR A 53 -32.99 -0.52 -12.88
N VAL A 54 -32.19 -0.21 -13.90
CA VAL A 54 -32.62 -0.02 -15.27
C VAL A 54 -32.50 -1.35 -16.02
N TYR A 55 -33.53 -1.67 -16.81
CA TYR A 55 -33.54 -2.84 -17.67
C TYR A 55 -32.86 -2.52 -19.01
N TYR A 56 -31.90 -3.34 -19.37
CA TYR A 56 -31.25 -3.36 -20.67
C TYR A 56 -31.53 -4.72 -21.32
N ASN A 57 -32.02 -4.70 -22.56
CA ASN A 57 -32.39 -5.94 -23.23
C ASN A 57 -31.16 -6.67 -23.79
N PRO A 58 -30.83 -7.89 -23.32
CA PRO A 58 -29.68 -8.65 -23.84
C PRO A 58 -29.77 -9.00 -25.33
N ASP A 59 -30.99 -9.05 -25.90
CA ASP A 59 -31.21 -9.43 -27.30
C ASP A 59 -30.92 -8.28 -28.28
N ASP A 60 -30.69 -7.06 -27.80
CA ASP A 60 -30.29 -5.91 -28.62
C ASP A 60 -28.81 -5.98 -29.07
N LEU A 61 -27.98 -6.83 -28.46
CA LEU A 61 -26.61 -7.02 -28.89
C LEU A 61 -26.50 -7.77 -30.22
N THR A 62 -25.67 -7.23 -31.11
CA THR A 62 -25.30 -7.96 -32.34
C THR A 62 -24.50 -9.23 -32.03
N PRO A 63 -24.39 -10.19 -32.97
CA PRO A 63 -23.59 -11.40 -32.78
C PRO A 63 -22.13 -11.07 -32.40
N GLU A 64 -21.52 -10.03 -32.99
CA GLU A 64 -20.15 -9.57 -32.74
C GLU A 64 -20.04 -8.98 -31.34
N GLN A 65 -21.02 -8.16 -30.92
CA GLN A 65 -21.09 -7.59 -29.58
C GLN A 65 -21.27 -8.69 -28.54
N ARG A 66 -22.13 -9.70 -28.81
CA ARG A 66 -22.29 -10.87 -27.93
C ARG A 66 -20.98 -11.62 -27.74
N SER A 67 -20.23 -11.88 -28.83
CA SER A 67 -18.93 -12.53 -28.76
C SER A 67 -17.96 -11.76 -27.88
N LYS A 68 -17.80 -10.43 -28.08
CA LYS A 68 -16.97 -9.57 -27.26
C LYS A 68 -17.42 -9.54 -25.80
N PHE A 69 -18.71 -9.54 -25.54
CA PHE A 69 -19.24 -9.51 -24.18
C PHE A 69 -18.95 -10.81 -23.41
N VAL A 70 -19.10 -11.98 -24.04
CA VAL A 70 -18.98 -13.26 -23.35
C VAL A 70 -17.55 -13.77 -23.25
N ARG A 71 -16.62 -13.23 -24.04
CA ARG A 71 -15.22 -13.64 -24.04
C ARG A 71 -14.34 -12.56 -23.41
N LEU A 72 -13.52 -12.96 -22.46
CA LEU A 72 -12.48 -12.10 -21.89
C LEU A 72 -11.23 -12.12 -22.76
N ASN A 73 -11.05 -13.19 -23.53
CA ASN A 73 -9.91 -13.41 -24.42
C ASN A 73 -8.55 -13.20 -23.70
N ILE A 74 -8.49 -13.62 -22.43
CA ILE A 74 -7.33 -13.38 -21.58
C ILE A 74 -6.13 -14.23 -22.03
N ASP A 75 -4.98 -13.59 -22.15
CA ASP A 75 -3.70 -14.27 -22.31
C ASP A 75 -3.26 -14.88 -20.97
N PRO A 76 -3.18 -16.23 -20.89
CA PRO A 76 -2.82 -16.92 -19.64
C PRO A 76 -1.47 -16.52 -19.06
N ASP A 77 -0.51 -16.16 -19.92
CA ASP A 77 0.86 -15.84 -19.51
C ASP A 77 0.96 -14.46 -18.87
N THR A 78 -0.07 -13.65 -19.03
CA THR A 78 -0.17 -12.31 -18.42
C THR A 78 -0.88 -12.30 -17.06
N ILE A 79 -1.37 -13.45 -16.57
CA ILE A 79 -2.10 -13.51 -15.30
C ILE A 79 -1.14 -13.29 -14.14
N THR A 80 -1.29 -12.13 -13.47
CA THR A 80 -0.45 -11.72 -12.34
C THR A 80 -1.15 -11.88 -10.99
N TRP A 81 -2.47 -11.96 -10.95
CA TRP A 81 -3.21 -12.09 -9.70
C TRP A 81 -3.07 -13.50 -9.13
N LYS A 82 -2.25 -13.63 -8.11
CA LYS A 82 -1.91 -14.90 -7.47
C LYS A 82 -2.92 -15.27 -6.39
N ARG A 83 -2.92 -16.56 -6.03
CA ARG A 83 -3.58 -17.04 -4.81
C ARG A 83 -2.79 -16.58 -3.59
N VAL A 84 -3.47 -16.53 -2.45
CA VAL A 84 -2.89 -16.08 -1.18
C VAL A 84 -3.02 -17.19 -0.15
N VAL A 85 -1.93 -17.42 0.60
CA VAL A 85 -1.91 -18.35 1.73
C VAL A 85 -0.88 -17.89 2.76
N ASP A 86 -1.27 -17.83 4.03
CA ASP A 86 -0.38 -17.41 5.13
C ASP A 86 0.42 -18.59 5.68
N ILE A 87 1.32 -19.08 4.85
CA ILE A 87 2.23 -20.18 5.18
C ILE A 87 3.63 -19.89 4.62
N CYS A 88 4.66 -20.11 5.44
CA CYS A 88 6.06 -19.90 5.07
C CYS A 88 6.62 -21.11 4.32
N ASP A 89 6.05 -21.46 3.18
CA ASP A 89 6.51 -22.54 2.32
C ASP A 89 7.10 -21.97 1.01
N ARG A 90 8.42 -22.07 0.86
CA ARG A 90 9.13 -21.58 -0.34
C ARG A 90 8.77 -22.35 -1.60
N PHE A 91 8.31 -23.59 -1.50
CA PHE A 91 7.92 -24.40 -2.65
C PHE A 91 6.62 -23.88 -3.31
N LEU A 92 5.82 -23.08 -2.59
CA LEU A 92 4.62 -22.44 -3.14
C LEU A 92 4.88 -21.18 -3.97
N ARG A 93 6.14 -20.72 -4.03
CA ARG A 93 6.50 -19.52 -4.81
C ARG A 93 6.37 -19.72 -6.31
N VAL A 94 6.70 -20.95 -6.77
CA VAL A 94 6.57 -21.36 -8.17
C VAL A 94 5.94 -22.75 -8.21
N ILE A 95 4.74 -22.85 -8.77
CA ILE A 95 3.99 -24.08 -8.91
C ILE A 95 3.31 -24.15 -10.27
N ASN A 96 3.07 -25.35 -10.77
CA ASN A 96 2.23 -25.59 -11.95
C ASN A 96 0.81 -25.93 -11.52
N VAL A 97 -0.17 -25.21 -12.06
CA VAL A 97 -1.61 -25.46 -11.85
C VAL A 97 -2.24 -25.95 -13.14
N GLY A 98 -3.42 -26.56 -13.04
CA GLY A 98 -4.15 -27.06 -14.21
C GLY A 98 -3.67 -28.45 -14.69
N MET A 99 -2.97 -29.21 -13.84
CA MET A 99 -2.44 -30.54 -14.17
C MET A 99 -3.46 -31.67 -13.97
N GLY A 100 -4.61 -31.39 -13.36
CA GLY A 100 -5.65 -32.41 -13.14
C GLY A 100 -6.23 -32.94 -14.45
N LYS A 101 -6.66 -34.21 -14.45
CA LYS A 101 -7.21 -34.86 -15.64
C LYS A 101 -8.41 -34.11 -16.26
N ASN A 102 -9.17 -33.40 -15.43
CA ASN A 102 -10.34 -32.62 -15.83
C ASN A 102 -10.02 -31.21 -16.35
N GLU A 103 -8.76 -30.77 -16.22
CA GLU A 103 -8.31 -29.41 -16.56
C GLU A 103 -7.97 -29.26 -18.05
N LYS A 104 -8.08 -30.35 -18.83
CA LYS A 104 -7.93 -30.37 -20.31
C LYS A 104 -6.66 -29.73 -20.82
N GLY A 105 -5.54 -29.95 -20.13
CA GLY A 105 -4.23 -29.45 -20.55
C GLY A 105 -4.01 -27.95 -20.41
N ARG A 106 -4.81 -27.25 -19.59
CA ARG A 106 -4.65 -25.81 -19.30
C ARG A 106 -3.63 -25.57 -18.18
N VAL A 107 -2.43 -26.12 -18.37
CA VAL A 107 -1.32 -25.98 -17.44
C VAL A 107 -0.73 -24.57 -17.54
N ARG A 108 -0.47 -23.93 -16.41
CA ARG A 108 0.33 -22.72 -16.34
C ARG A 108 1.14 -22.65 -15.06
N GLU A 109 2.26 -21.96 -15.11
CA GLU A 109 3.05 -21.62 -13.94
C GLU A 109 2.39 -20.46 -13.16
N THR A 110 2.44 -20.51 -11.84
CA THR A 110 1.98 -19.46 -10.92
C THR A 110 2.64 -19.63 -9.56
N GLY A 111 2.15 -18.94 -8.54
CA GLY A 111 2.63 -19.10 -7.16
C GLY A 111 1.56 -18.65 -6.16
N PHE A 112 1.92 -18.72 -4.88
CA PHE A 112 1.15 -18.14 -3.80
C PHE A 112 1.90 -16.96 -3.19
N ASP A 113 1.18 -15.90 -2.89
CA ASP A 113 1.67 -14.78 -2.09
C ASP A 113 1.12 -14.89 -0.66
N ILE A 114 1.72 -14.18 0.28
CA ILE A 114 1.20 -14.05 1.65
C ILE A 114 0.12 -12.95 1.68
N ALA A 115 -0.84 -13.02 2.62
CA ALA A 115 -1.97 -12.09 2.68
C ALA A 115 -1.54 -10.62 2.70
N VAL A 116 -0.50 -10.29 3.45
CA VAL A 116 0.04 -8.92 3.55
C VAL A 116 0.67 -8.39 2.26
N ALA A 117 0.95 -9.26 1.29
CA ALA A 117 1.47 -8.92 -0.03
C ALA A 117 0.38 -8.86 -1.11
N SER A 118 -0.89 -9.08 -0.76
CA SER A 118 -1.99 -9.11 -1.72
C SER A 118 -2.48 -7.70 -2.07
N GLU A 119 -2.98 -7.56 -3.28
CA GLU A 119 -3.68 -6.35 -3.73
C GLU A 119 -4.90 -6.04 -2.84
N ILE A 120 -5.56 -7.07 -2.31
CA ILE A 120 -6.72 -6.91 -1.42
C ILE A 120 -6.31 -6.24 -0.11
N MET A 121 -5.15 -6.60 0.47
CA MET A 121 -4.63 -5.95 1.68
C MET A 121 -4.33 -4.46 1.42
N ALA A 122 -3.73 -4.12 0.28
CA ALA A 122 -3.47 -2.75 -0.11
C ALA A 122 -4.77 -1.94 -0.31
N ILE A 123 -5.78 -2.54 -0.93
CA ILE A 123 -7.10 -1.95 -1.12
C ILE A 123 -7.78 -1.71 0.23
N LEU A 124 -7.77 -2.70 1.14
CA LEU A 124 -8.34 -2.57 2.48
C LEU A 124 -7.73 -1.37 3.22
N ALA A 125 -6.41 -1.26 3.20
CA ALA A 125 -5.69 -0.19 3.90
C ALA A 125 -5.99 1.21 3.34
N LEU A 126 -6.27 1.34 2.04
CA LEU A 126 -6.59 2.60 1.37
C LEU A 126 -8.09 2.86 1.19
N SER A 127 -8.96 1.98 1.65
CA SER A 127 -10.40 2.15 1.53
C SER A 127 -10.96 3.03 2.64
N THR A 128 -11.95 3.84 2.29
CA THR A 128 -12.65 4.76 3.22
C THR A 128 -14.07 4.30 3.55
N SER A 129 -14.63 3.37 2.76
CA SER A 129 -15.97 2.81 2.92
C SER A 129 -16.09 1.46 2.21
N LEU A 130 -17.16 0.71 2.48
CA LEU A 130 -17.47 -0.53 1.74
C LEU A 130 -17.73 -0.26 0.25
N GLN A 131 -18.33 0.85 -0.08
CA GLN A 131 -18.57 1.22 -1.48
C GLN A 131 -17.25 1.49 -2.20
N ASP A 132 -16.37 2.31 -1.60
CA ASP A 132 -15.03 2.60 -2.13
C ASP A 132 -14.19 1.33 -2.26
N MET A 133 -14.25 0.44 -1.26
CA MET A 133 -13.56 -0.85 -1.33
C MET A 133 -14.09 -1.72 -2.48
N ARG A 134 -15.41 -1.79 -2.65
CA ARG A 134 -16.02 -2.56 -3.74
C ARG A 134 -15.61 -2.04 -5.11
N GLU A 135 -15.52 -0.74 -5.28
CA GLU A 135 -15.07 -0.12 -6.55
C GLU A 135 -13.59 -0.43 -6.82
N LYS A 136 -12.75 -0.33 -5.80
CA LYS A 136 -11.32 -0.67 -5.91
C LYS A 136 -11.10 -2.16 -6.20
N LEU A 137 -11.83 -3.05 -5.52
CA LEU A 137 -11.79 -4.49 -5.79
C LEU A 137 -12.18 -4.82 -7.23
N GLY A 138 -13.18 -4.11 -7.79
CA GLY A 138 -13.59 -4.29 -9.18
C GLY A 138 -12.50 -3.94 -10.20
N ARG A 139 -11.60 -3.05 -9.84
CA ARG A 139 -10.52 -2.58 -10.71
C ARG A 139 -9.24 -3.42 -10.64
N ILE A 140 -9.16 -4.42 -9.76
CA ILE A 140 -8.01 -5.34 -9.73
C ILE A 140 -7.81 -5.92 -11.13
N VAL A 141 -6.62 -5.72 -11.70
CA VAL A 141 -6.24 -6.31 -12.98
C VAL A 141 -5.75 -7.73 -12.77
N ILE A 142 -6.38 -8.65 -13.46
CA ILE A 142 -6.10 -10.08 -13.37
C ILE A 142 -5.01 -10.48 -14.35
N GLY A 143 -5.07 -9.92 -15.54
CA GLY A 143 -4.15 -10.12 -16.66
C GLY A 143 -4.58 -9.25 -17.82
N MET A 144 -3.95 -9.47 -18.96
CA MET A 144 -4.24 -8.77 -20.22
C MET A 144 -4.98 -9.70 -21.20
N SER A 145 -5.80 -9.14 -22.08
CA SER A 145 -6.32 -9.87 -23.23
C SER A 145 -5.23 -10.04 -24.28
N PHE A 146 -5.47 -10.90 -25.29
CA PHE A 146 -4.57 -11.00 -26.44
C PHE A 146 -4.50 -9.72 -27.28
N GLU A 147 -5.46 -8.81 -27.10
CA GLU A 147 -5.49 -7.47 -27.68
C GLU A 147 -4.77 -6.43 -26.80
N ASN A 148 -4.12 -6.84 -25.69
CA ASN A 148 -3.48 -6.00 -24.69
C ASN A 148 -4.44 -5.09 -23.90
N ASP A 149 -5.70 -5.42 -23.78
CA ASP A 149 -6.64 -4.73 -22.90
C ASP A 149 -6.61 -5.33 -21.49
N PRO A 150 -6.68 -4.52 -20.41
CA PRO A 150 -6.69 -5.02 -19.06
C PRO A 150 -8.01 -5.75 -18.76
N VAL A 151 -7.90 -6.99 -18.28
CA VAL A 151 -9.01 -7.79 -17.77
C VAL A 151 -9.09 -7.64 -16.25
N THR A 152 -10.22 -7.14 -15.76
CA THR A 152 -10.42 -6.78 -14.35
C THR A 152 -11.33 -7.75 -13.60
N ALA A 153 -11.39 -7.60 -12.27
CA ALA A 153 -12.33 -8.36 -11.43
C ALA A 153 -13.81 -8.01 -11.74
N ASP A 154 -14.11 -6.79 -12.20
CA ASP A 154 -15.44 -6.42 -12.68
C ASP A 154 -15.77 -7.13 -14.01
N ASP A 155 -14.79 -7.32 -14.90
CA ASP A 155 -14.99 -8.12 -16.12
C ASP A 155 -15.34 -9.58 -15.82
N LEU A 156 -14.80 -10.14 -14.75
CA LEU A 156 -15.17 -11.47 -14.23
C LEU A 156 -16.50 -11.47 -13.47
N GLY A 157 -17.01 -10.30 -13.06
CA GLY A 157 -18.20 -10.16 -12.24
C GLY A 157 -18.03 -10.61 -10.79
N VAL A 158 -16.81 -10.65 -10.26
CA VAL A 158 -16.51 -11.17 -8.91
C VAL A 158 -16.36 -10.10 -7.84
N ALA A 159 -16.31 -8.83 -8.20
CA ALA A 159 -16.07 -7.74 -7.27
C ALA A 159 -17.10 -7.66 -6.12
N GLY A 160 -18.37 -7.99 -6.40
CA GLY A 160 -19.41 -8.07 -5.37
C GLY A 160 -19.16 -9.19 -4.36
N ALA A 161 -18.77 -10.38 -4.83
CA ALA A 161 -18.41 -11.50 -3.97
C ALA A 161 -17.18 -11.20 -3.12
N LEU A 162 -16.15 -10.59 -3.71
CA LEU A 162 -14.97 -10.12 -2.97
C LEU A 162 -15.37 -9.13 -1.86
N CYS A 163 -16.22 -8.15 -2.17
CA CYS A 163 -16.68 -7.16 -1.20
C CYS A 163 -17.47 -7.80 -0.03
N VAL A 164 -18.31 -8.81 -0.32
CA VAL A 164 -19.05 -9.53 0.73
C VAL A 164 -18.09 -10.30 1.66
N LEU A 165 -17.08 -10.95 1.12
CA LEU A 165 -16.06 -11.64 1.93
C LEU A 165 -15.23 -10.65 2.77
N MET A 166 -15.05 -9.43 2.29
CA MET A 166 -14.27 -8.37 2.97
C MET A 166 -15.13 -7.49 3.88
N LYS A 167 -16.44 -7.71 3.97
CA LYS A 167 -17.37 -6.85 4.71
C LYS A 167 -16.98 -6.65 6.17
N GLU A 168 -16.64 -7.72 6.86
CA GLU A 168 -16.27 -7.67 8.28
C GLU A 168 -14.86 -7.09 8.48
N THR A 169 -13.98 -7.27 7.49
CA THR A 169 -12.58 -6.87 7.60
C THR A 169 -12.34 -5.37 7.53
N ILE A 170 -13.35 -4.56 7.11
CA ILE A 170 -13.21 -3.10 7.05
C ILE A 170 -13.20 -2.46 8.45
N MET A 171 -13.63 -3.18 9.47
CA MET A 171 -13.65 -2.69 10.83
C MET A 171 -12.34 -3.00 11.56
N PRO A 172 -11.64 -1.97 12.09
CA PRO A 172 -10.45 -2.21 12.91
C PRO A 172 -10.76 -3.02 14.16
N THR A 173 -9.78 -3.81 14.59
CA THR A 173 -9.81 -4.45 15.89
C THR A 173 -9.28 -3.48 16.94
N MET A 174 -10.08 -3.19 17.97
CA MET A 174 -9.63 -2.38 19.10
C MET A 174 -9.03 -3.28 20.17
N MET A 175 -7.84 -2.92 20.61
CA MET A 175 -7.09 -3.56 21.68
C MET A 175 -6.67 -2.51 22.72
N GLN A 176 -6.01 -2.94 23.76
CA GLN A 176 -5.44 -2.09 24.79
C GLN A 176 -3.99 -2.45 25.03
N SER A 177 -3.12 -1.45 25.12
CA SER A 177 -1.73 -1.65 25.51
C SER A 177 -1.61 -1.97 27.01
N VAL A 178 -0.44 -2.41 27.44
CA VAL A 178 -0.14 -2.64 28.88
C VAL A 178 -0.25 -1.36 29.71
N GLU A 179 -0.11 -0.20 29.09
CA GLU A 179 -0.29 1.13 29.69
C GLU A 179 -1.74 1.64 29.55
N HIS A 180 -2.70 0.76 29.28
CA HIS A 180 -4.12 1.06 29.13
C HIS A 180 -4.49 2.03 27.99
N THR A 181 -3.58 2.28 27.05
CA THR A 181 -3.85 3.10 25.87
C THR A 181 -4.64 2.30 24.83
N PRO A 182 -5.73 2.84 24.24
CA PRO A 182 -6.43 2.19 23.15
C PRO A 182 -5.54 2.06 21.92
N VAL A 183 -5.58 0.89 21.27
CA VAL A 183 -4.81 0.56 20.07
C VAL A 183 -5.75 0.00 19.01
N LEU A 184 -5.74 0.57 17.81
CA LEU A 184 -6.47 0.04 16.66
C LEU A 184 -5.49 -0.77 15.79
N VAL A 185 -5.79 -2.06 15.62
CA VAL A 185 -5.03 -2.96 14.74
C VAL A 185 -5.85 -3.19 13.49
N HIS A 186 -5.33 -2.76 12.35
CA HIS A 186 -6.06 -2.88 11.10
C HIS A 186 -5.17 -2.77 9.87
N ALA A 187 -5.29 -3.72 8.96
CA ALA A 187 -4.52 -3.88 7.75
C ALA A 187 -3.00 -3.85 8.02
N GLY A 188 -2.22 -4.43 7.18
CA GLY A 188 -0.77 -4.50 7.36
C GLY A 188 -0.05 -4.79 6.05
N PRO A 189 -0.29 -4.00 4.97
CA PRO A 189 0.41 -4.22 3.72
C PRO A 189 1.90 -3.94 3.91
N PHE A 190 2.77 -4.74 3.30
CA PHE A 190 4.20 -4.48 3.32
C PHE A 190 4.57 -3.17 2.62
N ALA A 191 5.53 -2.43 3.15
CA ALA A 191 5.97 -1.15 2.59
C ALA A 191 6.68 -1.29 1.23
N ASN A 192 7.33 -2.42 0.97
CA ASN A 192 7.94 -2.72 -0.33
C ASN A 192 6.94 -3.24 -1.36
N ILE A 193 5.71 -3.56 -0.97
CA ILE A 193 4.66 -4.08 -1.87
C ILE A 193 3.56 -3.04 -2.08
N ALA A 194 3.13 -2.36 -1.01
CA ALA A 194 2.14 -1.29 -1.05
C ALA A 194 2.67 -0.04 -0.37
N HIS A 195 2.13 0.36 0.77
CA HIS A 195 2.56 1.57 1.49
C HIS A 195 3.09 1.29 2.91
N GLY A 196 2.87 0.11 3.47
CA GLY A 196 3.43 -0.29 4.76
C GLY A 196 2.84 0.40 5.99
N ASN A 197 1.58 0.81 5.90
CA ASN A 197 0.95 1.58 6.96
C ASN A 197 -0.41 0.98 7.33
N SER A 198 -0.92 1.29 8.52
CA SER A 198 -2.27 0.97 8.93
C SER A 198 -3.31 1.60 8.00
N SER A 199 -4.57 1.22 8.15
CA SER A 199 -5.64 1.67 7.26
C SER A 199 -6.04 3.13 7.50
N ILE A 200 -6.61 3.74 6.47
CA ILE A 200 -7.22 5.07 6.55
C ILE A 200 -8.40 5.06 7.54
N VAL A 201 -9.20 4.00 7.54
CA VAL A 201 -10.35 3.87 8.46
C VAL A 201 -9.91 3.87 9.92
N ALA A 202 -8.82 3.14 10.24
CA ALA A 202 -8.28 3.13 11.60
C ALA A 202 -7.83 4.52 12.04
N ASP A 203 -7.12 5.27 11.18
CA ASP A 203 -6.68 6.63 11.49
C ASP A 203 -7.88 7.58 11.70
N GLN A 204 -8.88 7.51 10.83
CA GLN A 204 -10.08 8.35 10.94
C GLN A 204 -10.86 8.07 12.23
N ILE A 205 -11.01 6.80 12.61
CA ILE A 205 -11.66 6.39 13.85
C ILE A 205 -10.83 6.88 15.06
N ALA A 206 -9.52 6.64 15.06
CA ALA A 206 -8.63 7.07 16.13
C ALA A 206 -8.68 8.58 16.36
N LEU A 207 -8.54 9.37 15.29
CA LEU A 207 -8.60 10.83 15.35
C LEU A 207 -9.96 11.33 15.86
N LYS A 208 -11.05 10.69 15.44
CA LYS A 208 -12.38 11.05 15.94
C LYS A 208 -12.56 10.72 17.42
N LEU A 209 -12.00 9.61 17.90
CA LEU A 209 -12.10 9.19 19.29
C LEU A 209 -11.24 10.05 20.23
N VAL A 210 -10.04 10.43 19.83
CA VAL A 210 -9.15 11.25 20.67
C VAL A 210 -9.54 12.74 20.67
N GLY A 211 -10.30 13.20 19.67
CA GLY A 211 -10.75 14.58 19.53
C GLY A 211 -9.62 15.58 19.27
N GLU A 212 -9.96 16.88 19.35
CA GLU A 212 -9.03 17.96 18.97
C GLU A 212 -7.79 18.09 19.86
N GLN A 213 -7.92 17.72 21.14
CA GLN A 213 -6.82 17.82 22.12
C GLN A 213 -5.99 16.53 22.23
N GLY A 214 -6.43 15.44 21.60
CA GLY A 214 -5.76 14.16 21.65
C GLY A 214 -4.70 14.01 20.58
N TYR A 215 -3.95 12.92 20.72
CA TYR A 215 -2.87 12.55 19.79
C TYR A 215 -3.14 11.14 19.24
N CYS A 216 -2.99 10.98 17.93
CA CYS A 216 -3.04 9.70 17.26
C CYS A 216 -1.65 9.40 16.71
N ILE A 217 -1.09 8.28 17.12
CA ILE A 217 0.24 7.82 16.68
C ILE A 217 0.03 6.61 15.79
N THR A 218 0.63 6.61 14.61
CA THR A 218 0.55 5.51 13.65
C THR A 218 1.95 5.14 13.15
N GLU A 219 2.15 3.88 12.84
CA GLU A 219 3.43 3.34 12.38
C GLU A 219 3.55 3.45 10.86
N ALA A 220 4.79 3.65 10.37
CA ALA A 220 5.17 3.50 8.96
C ALA A 220 6.25 2.42 8.84
N GLY A 221 6.02 1.46 7.96
CA GLY A 221 6.87 0.27 7.85
C GLY A 221 8.23 0.52 7.22
N PHE A 222 9.22 -0.27 7.60
CA PHE A 222 10.61 -0.17 7.14
C PHE A 222 11.30 1.16 7.46
N GLY A 223 12.26 1.58 6.64
CA GLY A 223 12.95 2.85 6.79
C GLY A 223 12.09 4.05 6.39
N ALA A 224 12.50 5.23 6.82
CA ALA A 224 11.81 6.48 6.51
C ALA A 224 11.77 6.78 5.00
N ASP A 225 12.73 6.29 4.25
CA ASP A 225 12.79 6.37 2.78
C ASP A 225 11.68 5.56 2.08
N ILE A 226 11.13 4.53 2.74
CA ILE A 226 10.09 3.66 2.19
C ILE A 226 8.74 3.96 2.84
N GLY A 227 8.57 3.64 4.12
CA GLY A 227 7.27 3.71 4.79
C GLY A 227 6.79 5.13 5.01
N MET A 228 7.65 6.04 5.48
CA MET A 228 7.31 7.45 5.66
C MET A 228 7.01 8.14 4.33
N GLU A 229 7.84 7.91 3.30
CA GLU A 229 7.60 8.45 1.96
C GLU A 229 6.23 8.04 1.44
N LYS A 230 5.89 6.75 1.51
CA LYS A 230 4.61 6.22 1.04
C LYS A 230 3.44 6.63 1.93
N PHE A 231 3.66 6.80 3.23
CA PHE A 231 2.66 7.40 4.12
C PHE A 231 2.26 8.78 3.59
N PHE A 232 3.24 9.64 3.28
CA PHE A 232 2.97 10.99 2.81
C PHE A 232 2.44 11.02 1.39
N ASN A 233 3.13 10.44 0.43
CA ASN A 233 2.77 10.55 -0.98
C ASN A 233 1.60 9.65 -1.39
N VAL A 234 1.31 8.58 -0.68
CA VAL A 234 0.20 7.67 -1.00
C VAL A 234 -0.93 7.81 0.01
N LYS A 235 -0.73 7.41 1.27
CA LYS A 235 -1.82 7.33 2.26
C LYS A 235 -2.44 8.71 2.56
N CYS A 236 -1.63 9.75 2.74
CA CYS A 236 -2.13 11.11 2.98
C CYS A 236 -2.93 11.66 1.80
N ARG A 237 -2.60 11.30 0.56
CA ARG A 237 -3.37 11.72 -0.62
C ARG A 237 -4.77 11.13 -0.63
N TYR A 238 -4.90 9.85 -0.28
CA TYR A 238 -6.21 9.18 -0.27
C TYR A 238 -7.04 9.52 0.95
N SER A 239 -6.41 9.74 2.09
CA SER A 239 -7.09 10.06 3.34
C SER A 239 -7.44 11.53 3.50
N GLY A 240 -6.70 12.44 2.86
CA GLY A 240 -6.74 13.88 3.12
C GLY A 240 -6.12 14.27 4.47
N LEU A 241 -5.64 13.31 5.25
CA LEU A 241 -5.00 13.56 6.55
C LEU A 241 -3.60 14.15 6.37
N LYS A 242 -3.20 15.02 7.29
CA LYS A 242 -1.89 15.68 7.30
C LYS A 242 -1.25 15.49 8.67
N PRO A 243 -0.09 14.82 8.77
CA PRO A 243 0.59 14.65 10.03
C PRO A 243 1.23 15.97 10.50
N GLN A 244 1.29 16.17 11.82
CA GLN A 244 1.95 17.33 12.43
C GLN A 244 3.40 17.05 12.79
N CYS A 245 3.75 15.80 13.07
CA CYS A 245 5.06 15.39 13.51
C CYS A 245 5.42 14.01 12.92
N THR A 246 6.71 13.82 12.64
CA THR A 246 7.29 12.51 12.32
C THR A 246 8.27 12.13 13.41
N VAL A 247 8.21 10.90 13.90
CA VAL A 247 9.20 10.34 14.81
C VAL A 247 10.10 9.38 14.01
N ILE A 248 11.40 9.69 13.95
CA ILE A 248 12.41 8.82 13.35
C ILE A 248 13.13 8.07 14.46
N VAL A 249 13.02 6.75 14.45
CA VAL A 249 13.72 5.91 15.44
C VAL A 249 15.14 5.62 14.97
N ALA A 250 16.12 5.93 15.80
CA ALA A 250 17.53 5.63 15.59
C ALA A 250 18.09 4.77 16.71
N THR A 251 19.05 3.91 16.41
CA THR A 251 19.79 3.12 17.41
C THR A 251 21.29 3.28 17.18
N VAL A 252 22.06 3.38 18.26
CA VAL A 252 23.53 3.43 18.18
C VAL A 252 24.09 2.27 17.35
N ARG A 253 23.54 1.08 17.55
CA ARG A 253 23.96 -0.12 16.81
C ARG A 253 23.77 0.00 15.30
N ALA A 254 22.60 0.48 14.84
CA ALA A 254 22.35 0.69 13.42
C ALA A 254 23.30 1.73 12.84
N LEU A 255 23.53 2.83 13.56
CA LEU A 255 24.42 3.89 13.11
C LEU A 255 25.88 3.40 13.03
N LYS A 256 26.37 2.62 14.00
CA LYS A 256 27.69 1.98 13.89
C LYS A 256 27.83 1.12 12.65
N MET A 257 26.78 0.32 12.34
CA MET A 257 26.77 -0.51 11.14
C MET A 257 26.80 0.36 9.86
N HIS A 258 25.99 1.40 9.80
CA HIS A 258 26.00 2.34 8.67
C HIS A 258 27.32 3.10 8.52
N GLY A 259 28.02 3.33 9.63
CA GLY A 259 29.35 3.98 9.66
C GLY A 259 30.49 3.08 9.20
N GLY A 260 30.22 1.84 8.80
CA GLY A 260 31.21 0.86 8.33
C GLY A 260 31.53 -0.23 9.34
N GLY A 261 30.78 -0.36 10.42
CA GLY A 261 30.88 -1.49 11.34
C GLY A 261 30.54 -2.83 10.65
N PRO A 262 31.04 -3.97 11.22
CA PRO A 262 30.82 -5.29 10.64
C PRO A 262 29.33 -5.62 10.47
N ALA A 263 28.96 -6.34 9.43
CA ALA A 263 27.59 -6.75 9.16
C ALA A 263 27.01 -7.55 10.34
N VAL A 264 25.76 -7.27 10.71
CA VAL A 264 25.02 -7.98 11.75
C VAL A 264 24.09 -8.99 11.09
N SER A 265 24.23 -10.27 11.46
CA SER A 265 23.37 -11.36 10.95
C SER A 265 22.61 -12.00 12.12
N ALA A 266 21.34 -12.35 11.89
CA ALA A 266 20.52 -13.04 12.88
C ALA A 266 21.18 -14.38 13.28
N GLY A 267 21.15 -14.69 14.59
CA GLY A 267 21.74 -15.90 15.14
C GLY A 267 23.26 -15.88 15.31
N THR A 268 23.95 -14.81 14.91
CA THR A 268 25.39 -14.63 15.11
C THR A 268 25.66 -13.74 16.33
N PRO A 269 26.65 -14.09 17.20
CA PRO A 269 27.03 -13.22 18.31
C PRO A 269 27.43 -11.84 17.82
N LEU A 270 26.97 -10.81 18.54
CA LEU A 270 27.25 -9.42 18.20
C LEU A 270 28.75 -9.11 18.36
N ASN A 271 29.36 -8.49 17.35
CA ASN A 271 30.76 -8.09 17.36
C ASN A 271 31.04 -7.11 18.52
N ALA A 272 32.28 -7.11 19.05
CA ALA A 272 32.71 -6.25 20.13
C ALA A 272 32.51 -4.76 19.85
N VAL A 273 32.68 -4.32 18.61
CA VAL A 273 32.43 -2.94 18.12
C VAL A 273 31.06 -2.40 18.55
N TYR A 274 30.04 -3.27 18.60
CA TYR A 274 28.68 -2.88 18.99
C TYR A 274 28.46 -2.84 20.51
N LYS A 275 29.46 -3.25 21.29
CA LYS A 275 29.42 -3.30 22.76
C LYS A 275 30.35 -2.32 23.42
N GLN A 276 31.18 -1.63 22.64
CA GLN A 276 32.18 -0.66 23.06
C GLN A 276 31.83 0.72 22.48
N GLU A 277 32.37 1.78 23.07
CA GLU A 277 32.24 3.13 22.52
C GLU A 277 33.01 3.25 21.19
N GLU A 278 32.32 3.70 20.14
CA GLU A 278 32.89 3.87 18.81
C GLU A 278 32.35 5.14 18.14
N LEU A 279 32.82 6.29 18.64
CA LEU A 279 32.30 7.61 18.27
C LEU A 279 32.44 7.91 16.78
N GLU A 280 33.52 7.48 16.13
CA GLU A 280 33.76 7.71 14.71
C GLU A 280 32.76 6.91 13.82
N LEU A 281 32.46 5.67 14.22
CA LEU A 281 31.47 4.88 13.50
C LEU A 281 30.08 5.48 13.64
N VAL A 282 29.70 5.94 14.84
CA VAL A 282 28.43 6.63 15.08
C VAL A 282 28.34 7.89 14.22
N ARG A 283 29.38 8.74 14.26
CA ARG A 283 29.44 9.98 13.49
C ARG A 283 29.29 9.74 11.99
N LYS A 284 30.04 8.80 11.43
CA LYS A 284 29.92 8.42 10.02
C LYS A 284 28.53 7.86 9.68
N GLY A 285 27.97 7.00 10.54
CA GLY A 285 26.66 6.39 10.31
C GLY A 285 25.49 7.35 10.42
N CYS A 286 25.66 8.47 11.12
CA CYS A 286 24.64 9.52 11.22
C CYS A 286 24.30 10.16 9.84
N CYS A 287 25.14 9.98 8.80
CA CYS A 287 24.84 10.49 7.45
C CYS A 287 23.46 10.00 6.95
N ASN A 288 23.11 8.73 7.17
CA ASN A 288 21.80 8.19 6.81
C ASN A 288 20.66 8.81 7.63
N LEU A 289 20.85 8.94 8.95
CA LEU A 289 19.86 9.57 9.81
C LEU A 289 19.63 11.04 9.41
N MET A 290 20.69 11.79 9.18
CA MET A 290 20.62 13.19 8.72
C MET A 290 19.89 13.29 7.37
N HIS A 291 20.09 12.33 6.47
CA HIS A 291 19.40 12.28 5.19
C HIS A 291 17.89 12.03 5.39
N HIS A 292 17.50 11.11 6.26
CA HIS A 292 16.08 10.86 6.58
C HIS A 292 15.39 12.06 7.23
N ILE A 293 16.08 12.78 8.11
CA ILE A 293 15.57 14.04 8.69
C ILE A 293 15.32 15.07 7.59
N LYS A 294 16.29 15.27 6.70
CA LYS A 294 16.15 16.17 5.54
C LYS A 294 15.01 15.76 4.64
N ASN A 295 14.83 14.46 4.41
CA ASN A 295 13.69 13.94 3.61
C ASN A 295 12.34 14.26 4.25
N ALA A 296 12.18 14.09 5.57
CA ALA A 296 10.97 14.48 6.28
C ALA A 296 10.71 16.00 6.18
N ASN A 297 11.76 16.80 6.33
CA ASN A 297 11.67 18.26 6.23
C ASN A 297 11.21 18.73 4.81
N LYS A 298 11.51 17.99 3.73
CA LYS A 298 11.01 18.29 2.38
C LYS A 298 9.48 18.28 2.30
N PHE A 299 8.84 17.45 3.12
CA PHE A 299 7.38 17.42 3.23
C PHE A 299 6.81 18.52 4.13
N GLY A 300 7.66 19.34 4.75
CA GLY A 300 7.23 20.39 5.67
C GLY A 300 6.82 19.89 7.06
N ILE A 301 7.21 18.67 7.43
CA ILE A 301 6.84 18.04 8.70
C ILE A 301 7.97 18.19 9.72
N ARG A 302 7.61 18.53 10.96
CA ARG A 302 8.55 18.54 12.07
C ARG A 302 8.99 17.13 12.41
N THR A 303 10.30 16.94 12.59
CA THR A 303 10.89 15.64 12.88
C THR A 303 11.46 15.62 14.29
N VAL A 304 11.01 14.66 15.10
CA VAL A 304 11.61 14.31 16.37
C VAL A 304 12.39 13.01 16.20
N VAL A 305 13.63 12.95 16.64
CA VAL A 305 14.43 11.72 16.61
C VAL A 305 14.30 11.02 17.97
N ALA A 306 13.80 9.79 17.95
CA ALA A 306 13.80 8.90 19.09
C ALA A 306 15.09 8.07 19.10
N ILE A 307 16.02 8.37 19.98
CA ILE A 307 17.25 7.61 20.15
C ILE A 307 16.95 6.42 21.07
N ASN A 308 16.68 5.26 20.48
CA ASN A 308 16.32 4.05 21.21
C ASN A 308 17.57 3.46 21.85
N GLN A 309 17.72 3.64 23.17
CA GLN A 309 18.90 3.31 23.96
C GLN A 309 18.95 1.82 24.33
N PHE A 310 20.10 1.22 24.16
CA PHE A 310 20.45 -0.09 24.71
C PHE A 310 21.44 0.05 25.88
N GLY A 311 21.52 -0.95 26.76
CA GLY A 311 22.36 -0.91 27.93
C GLY A 311 23.88 -0.81 27.66
N THR A 312 24.31 -0.98 26.42
CA THR A 312 25.70 -0.85 25.96
C THR A 312 26.04 0.52 25.39
N ASP A 313 25.05 1.38 25.19
CA ASP A 313 25.23 2.66 24.52
C ASP A 313 25.80 3.69 25.52
N THR A 314 26.81 4.44 25.11
CA THR A 314 27.49 5.40 25.99
C THR A 314 26.85 6.79 25.87
N PRO A 315 26.96 7.62 26.95
CA PRO A 315 26.47 9.00 26.88
C PRO A 315 27.09 9.83 25.75
N SER A 316 28.36 9.60 25.43
CA SER A 316 29.06 10.30 24.34
C SER A 316 28.46 9.95 22.96
N GLU A 317 28.13 8.69 22.74
CA GLU A 317 27.50 8.23 21.51
C GLU A 317 26.09 8.83 21.34
N LEU A 318 25.28 8.81 22.40
CA LEU A 318 23.94 9.41 22.41
C LEU A 318 24.01 10.92 22.15
N GLN A 319 25.00 11.62 22.73
CA GLN A 319 25.18 13.05 22.53
C GLN A 319 25.52 13.41 21.07
N ILE A 320 26.42 12.65 20.44
CA ILE A 320 26.73 12.84 19.00
C ILE A 320 25.49 12.70 18.14
N ILE A 321 24.64 11.68 18.38
CA ILE A 321 23.42 11.49 17.62
C ILE A 321 22.48 12.68 17.79
N LYS A 322 22.34 13.17 19.02
CA LYS A 322 21.49 14.34 19.31
C LYS A 322 21.98 15.58 18.55
N GLU A 323 23.28 15.90 18.66
CA GLU A 323 23.87 17.06 17.98
C GLU A 323 23.71 17.03 16.48
N LEU A 324 24.05 15.90 15.83
CA LEU A 324 23.93 15.76 14.38
C LEU A 324 22.47 15.72 13.90
N SER A 325 21.56 15.23 14.73
CA SER A 325 20.13 15.28 14.41
C SER A 325 19.61 16.72 14.38
N LEU A 326 19.97 17.52 15.36
CA LEU A 326 19.61 18.95 15.43
C LEU A 326 20.25 19.73 14.29
N GLU A 327 21.54 19.46 13.97
CA GLU A 327 22.23 20.05 12.81
C GLU A 327 21.54 19.75 11.49
N ALA A 328 21.00 18.52 11.34
CA ALA A 328 20.23 18.11 10.15
C ALA A 328 18.84 18.77 10.05
N GLY A 329 18.42 19.51 11.07
CA GLY A 329 17.13 20.20 11.12
C GLY A 329 16.00 19.40 11.78
N ALA A 330 16.32 18.44 12.65
CA ALA A 330 15.32 17.85 13.54
C ALA A 330 14.77 18.92 14.50
N PHE A 331 13.49 18.83 14.83
CA PHE A 331 12.87 19.68 15.86
C PHE A 331 13.47 19.38 17.24
N ASP A 332 13.68 18.09 17.53
CA ASP A 332 14.33 17.61 18.73
C ASP A 332 14.91 16.21 18.51
N ALA A 333 15.80 15.79 19.43
CA ALA A 333 16.33 14.43 19.47
C ALA A 333 16.42 13.98 20.93
N VAL A 334 15.66 12.94 21.26
CA VAL A 334 15.41 12.51 22.64
C VAL A 334 15.80 11.06 22.82
N VAL A 335 16.48 10.75 23.91
CA VAL A 335 16.80 9.39 24.32
C VAL A 335 15.53 8.72 24.86
N SER A 336 15.22 7.54 24.35
CA SER A 336 14.10 6.73 24.79
C SER A 336 14.61 5.41 25.37
N ASN A 337 14.31 5.15 26.64
CA ASN A 337 14.68 3.93 27.36
C ASN A 337 13.43 3.10 27.73
N HIS A 338 12.46 3.06 26.83
CA HIS A 338 11.19 2.35 27.05
C HIS A 338 11.35 0.85 27.18
N TRP A 339 12.41 0.25 26.62
CA TRP A 339 12.69 -1.18 26.79
C TRP A 339 12.93 -1.56 28.25
N ALA A 340 13.68 -0.77 28.97
CA ALA A 340 14.01 -1.06 30.37
C ALA A 340 12.98 -0.50 31.37
N LEU A 341 12.35 0.62 31.05
CA LEU A 341 11.51 1.40 31.98
C LEU A 341 10.03 1.46 31.60
N GLY A 342 9.62 0.79 30.51
CA GLY A 342 8.25 0.89 30.01
C GLY A 342 7.88 2.32 29.61
N GLY A 343 6.63 2.72 29.81
CA GLY A 343 6.14 4.06 29.49
C GLY A 343 6.91 5.19 30.15
N ALA A 344 7.42 4.97 31.37
CA ALA A 344 8.26 5.95 32.08
C ALA A 344 9.55 6.33 31.32
N GLY A 345 10.10 5.38 30.54
CA GLY A 345 11.29 5.60 29.70
C GLY A 345 11.02 6.34 28.40
N ALA A 346 9.76 6.71 28.11
CA ALA A 346 9.35 7.42 26.89
C ALA A 346 8.68 8.78 27.18
N ILE A 347 8.64 9.25 28.42
CA ILE A 347 7.96 10.49 28.79
C ILE A 347 8.56 11.69 28.04
N ASP A 348 9.87 11.87 28.10
CA ASP A 348 10.56 12.99 27.43
C ASP A 348 10.33 12.99 25.92
N LEU A 349 10.31 11.80 25.31
CA LEU A 349 9.96 11.65 23.89
C LEU A 349 8.53 12.09 23.63
N GLY A 350 7.59 11.69 24.49
CA GLY A 350 6.18 12.10 24.40
C GLY A 350 6.01 13.61 24.50
N GLU A 351 6.69 14.26 25.45
CA GLU A 351 6.68 15.72 25.63
C GLU A 351 7.27 16.46 24.43
N SER A 352 8.35 15.95 23.86
CA SER A 352 8.96 16.50 22.64
C SER A 352 7.99 16.40 21.44
N VAL A 353 7.31 15.26 21.25
CA VAL A 353 6.30 15.07 20.19
C VAL A 353 5.13 16.03 20.38
N VAL A 354 4.63 16.17 21.62
CA VAL A 354 3.55 17.13 21.96
C VAL A 354 3.98 18.56 21.60
N SER A 355 5.21 18.95 21.95
CA SER A 355 5.77 20.28 21.64
C SER A 355 5.89 20.50 20.14
N ALA A 356 6.37 19.51 19.40
CA ALA A 356 6.44 19.56 17.92
C ALA A 356 5.06 19.73 17.29
N CYS A 357 4.06 18.98 17.74
CA CYS A 357 2.68 19.08 17.25
C CYS A 357 2.06 20.45 17.57
N LYS A 358 2.25 20.98 18.78
CA LYS A 358 1.78 22.31 19.16
C LYS A 358 2.38 23.39 18.26
N SER A 359 3.69 23.36 18.09
CA SER A 359 4.43 24.28 17.22
C SER A 359 3.98 24.18 15.75
N ALA A 360 3.61 22.98 15.27
CA ALA A 360 3.04 22.81 13.93
C ALA A 360 1.67 23.48 13.80
N ARG A 361 0.77 23.26 14.77
CA ARG A 361 -0.58 23.88 14.80
C ARG A 361 -0.50 25.41 14.88
N GLU A 362 0.39 25.96 15.72
CA GLU A 362 0.61 27.41 15.81
C GLU A 362 1.08 28.01 14.49
N SER A 363 2.03 27.35 13.81
CA SER A 363 2.50 27.79 12.50
C SER A 363 1.39 27.76 11.44
N GLU A 364 0.55 26.72 11.44
CA GLU A 364 -0.59 26.59 10.54
C GLU A 364 -1.67 27.66 10.82
N ALA A 365 -1.93 27.96 12.10
CA ALA A 365 -2.85 29.01 12.51
C ALA A 365 -2.40 30.41 12.07
N ILE A 366 -1.10 30.67 12.09
CA ILE A 366 -0.51 31.96 11.67
C ILE A 366 -0.53 32.07 10.14
N SER A 367 -0.05 31.06 9.43
CA SER A 367 0.07 31.07 7.96
C SER A 367 -1.26 30.85 7.23
N LYS A 368 -2.27 30.31 7.92
CA LYS A 368 -3.52 29.79 7.38
C LYS A 368 -3.35 28.68 6.32
N GLU A 369 -2.16 28.14 6.20
CA GLU A 369 -1.81 27.06 5.29
C GLU A 369 -1.04 25.97 6.03
N SER A 370 -1.34 24.71 5.70
CA SER A 370 -0.56 23.59 6.23
C SER A 370 0.84 23.59 5.62
N PRO A 371 1.90 23.46 6.42
CA PRO A 371 3.26 23.34 5.91
C PRO A 371 3.48 22.05 5.11
N PHE A 372 2.58 21.08 5.21
CA PHE A 372 2.68 19.79 4.54
C PHE A 372 2.61 19.92 3.03
N LYS A 373 3.60 19.33 2.35
CA LYS A 373 3.72 19.32 0.88
C LYS A 373 3.93 17.90 0.38
N PHE A 374 3.30 17.58 -0.75
CA PHE A 374 3.64 16.37 -1.49
C PHE A 374 4.88 16.62 -2.36
N LEU A 375 5.72 15.59 -2.57
CA LEU A 375 6.92 15.73 -3.42
C LEU A 375 6.58 15.98 -4.88
N TYR A 376 5.44 15.51 -5.35
CA TYR A 376 5.01 15.66 -6.73
C TYR A 376 3.49 15.85 -6.81
N PRO A 377 2.98 16.56 -7.83
CA PRO A 377 1.55 16.66 -8.08
C PRO A 377 0.96 15.33 -8.55
N LEU A 378 -0.30 15.06 -8.19
CA LEU A 378 -0.99 13.83 -8.62
C LEU A 378 -1.33 13.87 -10.11
N VAL A 379 -1.81 15.02 -10.60
CA VAL A 379 -2.28 15.24 -11.97
C VAL A 379 -1.23 16.05 -12.73
N GLY A 380 -1.12 15.78 -14.04
CA GLY A 380 -0.17 16.47 -14.90
C GLY A 380 1.27 15.95 -14.83
N THR A 381 1.53 14.91 -14.03
CA THR A 381 2.84 14.29 -13.88
C THR A 381 2.75 12.81 -14.28
N THR A 382 3.62 12.35 -15.16
CA THR A 382 3.67 10.96 -15.59
C THR A 382 4.21 10.04 -14.50
N ILE A 383 3.98 8.74 -14.62
CA ILE A 383 4.53 7.75 -13.68
C ILE A 383 6.06 7.82 -13.66
N ARG A 384 6.71 7.98 -14.83
CA ARG A 384 8.18 8.09 -14.92
C ARG A 384 8.71 9.32 -14.20
N GLU A 385 8.06 10.47 -14.33
CA GLU A 385 8.43 11.69 -13.61
C GLU A 385 8.27 11.53 -12.09
N LYS A 386 7.21 10.86 -11.62
CA LYS A 386 7.01 10.56 -10.19
C LYS A 386 8.13 9.65 -9.67
N ILE A 387 8.49 8.59 -10.42
CA ILE A 387 9.60 7.70 -10.09
C ILE A 387 10.90 8.50 -10.02
N ALA A 388 11.21 9.30 -11.03
CA ALA A 388 12.41 10.11 -11.07
C ALA A 388 12.48 11.08 -9.89
N THR A 389 11.34 11.70 -9.52
CA THR A 389 11.25 12.59 -8.36
C THR A 389 11.59 11.85 -7.06
N VAL A 390 11.01 10.67 -6.83
CA VAL A 390 11.31 9.88 -5.62
C VAL A 390 12.77 9.44 -5.61
N CYS A 391 13.30 8.94 -6.72
CA CYS A 391 14.70 8.51 -6.81
C CYS A 391 15.68 9.67 -6.52
N LYS A 392 15.44 10.85 -7.08
CA LYS A 392 16.31 12.01 -6.91
C LYS A 392 16.14 12.64 -5.53
N GLU A 393 14.89 12.87 -5.10
CA GLU A 393 14.61 13.62 -3.88
C GLU A 393 14.80 12.78 -2.60
N ILE A 394 14.39 11.51 -2.60
CA ILE A 394 14.46 10.65 -1.42
C ILE A 394 15.78 9.88 -1.36
N TYR A 395 16.25 9.35 -2.49
CA TYR A 395 17.45 8.51 -2.53
C TYR A 395 18.71 9.24 -2.99
N GLY A 396 18.60 10.46 -3.51
CA GLY A 396 19.74 11.25 -3.98
C GLY A 396 20.37 10.69 -5.26
N ALA A 397 19.57 10.00 -6.09
CA ALA A 397 20.05 9.46 -7.35
C ALA A 397 20.28 10.58 -8.37
N ASP A 398 21.32 10.45 -9.20
CA ASP A 398 21.58 11.38 -10.30
C ASP A 398 20.59 11.18 -11.44
N ASP A 399 20.26 9.92 -11.77
CA ASP A 399 19.29 9.58 -12.83
C ASP A 399 18.63 8.22 -12.60
N VAL A 400 17.66 7.87 -13.45
CA VAL A 400 16.87 6.63 -13.37
C VAL A 400 16.93 5.88 -14.69
N THR A 401 17.39 4.63 -14.65
CA THR A 401 17.37 3.71 -15.79
C THR A 401 16.25 2.68 -15.61
N TYR A 402 15.71 2.20 -16.72
CA TYR A 402 14.63 1.21 -16.75
C TYR A 402 15.05 0.00 -17.56
N ASP A 403 14.91 -1.19 -17.00
CA ASP A 403 15.06 -2.43 -17.76
C ASP A 403 13.84 -2.68 -18.68
N GLU A 404 13.95 -3.66 -19.57
CA GLU A 404 12.87 -4.00 -20.51
C GLU A 404 11.57 -4.41 -19.84
N LEU A 405 11.67 -5.11 -18.70
CA LEU A 405 10.50 -5.54 -17.95
C LEU A 405 9.78 -4.35 -17.28
N ALA A 406 10.56 -3.42 -16.72
CA ALA A 406 10.03 -2.18 -16.16
C ALA A 406 9.33 -1.33 -17.23
N ILE A 407 9.92 -1.21 -18.43
CA ILE A 407 9.30 -0.50 -19.54
C ILE A 407 7.96 -1.13 -19.93
N LYS A 408 7.91 -2.45 -20.11
CA LYS A 408 6.66 -3.17 -20.43
C LYS A 408 5.59 -2.97 -19.34
N ARG A 409 5.97 -3.04 -18.06
CA ARG A 409 5.03 -2.80 -16.94
C ARG A 409 4.52 -1.37 -16.90
N LEU A 410 5.36 -0.39 -17.16
CA LEU A 410 4.95 1.01 -17.21
C LEU A 410 3.95 1.28 -18.33
N GLU A 411 4.09 0.62 -19.49
CA GLU A 411 3.09 0.73 -20.57
C GLU A 411 1.71 0.20 -20.12
N VAL A 412 1.67 -0.96 -19.46
CA VAL A 412 0.42 -1.51 -18.90
C VAL A 412 -0.16 -0.56 -17.84
N MET A 413 0.67 -0.01 -16.97
CA MET A 413 0.23 0.89 -15.88
C MET A 413 -0.33 2.22 -16.38
N LYS A 414 -0.03 2.67 -17.59
CA LYS A 414 -0.68 3.86 -18.17
C LYS A 414 -2.19 3.73 -18.26
N TYR A 415 -2.69 2.53 -18.53
CA TYR A 415 -4.11 2.23 -18.59
C TYR A 415 -4.74 2.01 -17.21
N LEU A 416 -3.91 1.73 -16.19
CA LEU A 416 -4.33 1.44 -14.82
C LEU A 416 -4.33 2.66 -13.91
N CYS A 417 -4.00 3.82 -14.44
CA CYS A 417 -3.62 5.05 -13.72
C CYS A 417 -4.70 5.67 -12.80
N VAL A 418 -5.68 4.91 -12.34
CA VAL A 418 -6.75 5.41 -11.48
C VAL A 418 -6.77 4.79 -10.09
N CYS A 419 -6.05 3.66 -9.87
CA CYS A 419 -6.22 2.94 -8.63
C CYS A 419 -4.96 2.35 -8.07
N VAL A 420 -4.30 2.80 -7.19
CA VAL A 420 -3.14 2.22 -6.47
C VAL A 420 -1.86 2.32 -7.30
N CYS A 421 -1.15 3.42 -7.14
CA CYS A 421 0.27 3.47 -7.47
C CYS A 421 1.04 2.55 -6.51
N VAL A 422 0.82 1.25 -6.60
CA VAL A 422 1.72 0.26 -6.02
C VAL A 422 2.85 0.10 -7.02
N ILE A 423 3.86 0.92 -6.88
CA ILE A 423 5.08 0.79 -7.67
C ILE A 423 5.96 -0.19 -6.91
N TYR A 424 6.13 -1.38 -7.46
CA TYR A 424 7.16 -2.30 -6.98
C TYR A 424 8.52 -1.72 -7.37
N PHE A 425 9.25 -1.20 -6.40
CA PHE A 425 10.68 -1.00 -6.53
C PHE A 425 11.36 -2.29 -6.09
N VAL A 426 11.98 -2.99 -7.03
CA VAL A 426 13.03 -3.96 -6.73
C VAL A 426 14.33 -3.20 -6.95
N CYS A 427 15.00 -2.83 -5.83
CA CYS A 427 16.39 -2.45 -5.84
C CYS A 427 17.25 -3.70 -5.92
#